data_7a9de750861661bc2f88509c66c804d7
#
_entry.id   7a9de750861661bc2f88509c66c804d7
#
_cell.length_a   1.000
_cell.length_b   1.000
_cell.length_c   1.000
_cell.angle_alpha   90.00
_cell.angle_beta   90.00
_cell.angle_gamma   90.00
#
_symmetry.space_group_name_H-M   'P 1'
#
loop_
_entity.id
_entity.type
_entity.pdbx_description
1 polymer ?
#
loop_
_entity_poly.entity_id
_entity_poly.type
_entity_poly.pdbx_seq_one_letter_code
_entity_poly.pdbx_strand_id
1 'polypeptide(L)'
;MSKFLYLISPEKITNHKIFLRKLELVFTSNIIKFFQLRIKNQKREKIIALGKKIIKLTRKYKVNFIINDDPYIAKILNAEGCHLGQQDMSINFAKKILKKNSIIGITCHNSKILASKAFTNKASYVAFGAFYPTKTKKTKYKAKLRLLKWAKKNFKKPIVAIGGINQKNCKKILNAGANYIACSSSIWKSEMKNPLTAVNMFKK
;
A
#
# COMPACT_ATOMS: atom_id res chain seq x y z
N MET A 1 -18.25 -5.04 -7.35
CA MET A 1 -16.90 -4.75 -7.91
C MET A 1 -15.85 -5.12 -6.88
N SER A 2 -14.82 -5.88 -7.24
CA SER A 2 -13.77 -6.28 -6.30
C SER A 2 -12.90 -5.09 -5.88
N LYS A 3 -12.47 -5.06 -4.60
CA LYS A 3 -11.53 -4.04 -4.11
C LYS A 3 -10.12 -4.40 -4.54
N PHE A 4 -9.51 -3.62 -5.43
CA PHE A 4 -8.17 -3.90 -6.01
C PHE A 4 -7.17 -2.77 -5.80
N LEU A 5 -7.59 -1.63 -5.26
CA LEU A 5 -6.71 -0.49 -5.04
C LEU A 5 -6.06 -0.54 -3.65
N TYR A 6 -4.75 -0.34 -3.63
CA TYR A 6 -3.92 -0.15 -2.45
C TYR A 6 -3.52 1.33 -2.38
N LEU A 7 -4.22 2.10 -1.58
CA LEU A 7 -3.99 3.54 -1.45
C LEU A 7 -2.89 3.81 -0.42
N ILE A 8 -1.87 4.57 -0.82
CA ILE A 8 -0.82 5.05 0.09
C ILE A 8 -1.05 6.54 0.37
N SER A 9 -0.91 6.97 1.61
CA SER A 9 -1.02 8.39 1.99
C SER A 9 -0.06 9.28 1.20
N PRO A 10 -0.31 10.59 1.09
CA PRO A 10 0.72 11.53 0.66
C PRO A 10 1.90 11.53 1.65
N GLU A 11 3.10 11.91 1.20
CA GLU A 11 4.31 11.92 2.04
C GLU A 11 4.26 12.98 3.14
N LYS A 12 3.59 14.11 2.87
CA LYS A 12 3.35 15.20 3.82
C LYS A 12 1.84 15.43 3.94
N ILE A 13 1.37 15.54 5.17
CA ILE A 13 -0.02 15.89 5.50
C ILE A 13 0.06 17.11 6.40
N THR A 14 -0.15 18.29 5.83
CA THR A 14 -0.06 19.57 6.54
C THR A 14 -1.33 19.90 7.31
N ASN A 15 -2.51 19.58 6.73
CA ASN A 15 -3.80 19.80 7.36
C ASN A 15 -4.54 18.47 7.54
N HIS A 16 -4.55 17.98 8.77
CA HIS A 16 -5.18 16.70 9.11
C HIS A 16 -6.69 16.70 8.86
N LYS A 17 -7.40 17.80 9.14
CA LYS A 17 -8.87 17.89 8.95
C LYS A 17 -9.25 17.77 7.47
N ILE A 18 -8.55 18.51 6.61
CA ILE A 18 -8.77 18.45 5.16
C ILE A 18 -8.41 17.05 4.63
N PHE A 19 -7.28 16.49 5.07
CA PHE A 19 -6.85 15.16 4.65
C PHE A 19 -7.87 14.09 5.02
N LEU A 20 -8.38 14.08 6.25
CA LEU A 20 -9.37 13.10 6.71
C LEU A 20 -10.68 13.19 5.92
N ARG A 21 -11.16 14.40 5.61
CA ARG A 21 -12.34 14.59 4.74
C ARG A 21 -12.10 14.01 3.34
N LYS A 22 -10.93 14.29 2.74
CA LYS A 22 -10.56 13.73 1.42
C LYS A 22 -10.41 12.22 1.47
N LEU A 23 -9.84 11.67 2.54
CA LEU A 23 -9.67 10.23 2.73
C LEU A 23 -11.03 9.53 2.86
N GLU A 24 -11.93 10.07 3.66
CA GLU A 24 -13.28 9.54 3.79
C GLU A 24 -14.00 9.53 2.44
N LEU A 25 -13.97 10.65 1.72
CA LEU A 25 -14.56 10.75 0.39
C LEU A 25 -14.00 9.70 -0.58
N VAL A 26 -12.68 9.47 -0.57
CA VAL A 26 -12.05 8.45 -1.41
C VAL A 26 -12.51 7.04 -1.05
N PHE A 27 -12.76 6.76 0.23
CA PHE A 27 -13.25 5.44 0.69
C PHE A 27 -14.66 5.13 0.19
N THR A 28 -15.51 6.13 -0.09
CA THR A 28 -16.84 5.90 -0.69
C THR A 28 -16.78 5.27 -2.08
N SER A 29 -15.62 5.31 -2.75
CA SER A 29 -15.41 4.65 -4.05
C SER A 29 -15.63 3.15 -4.04
N ASN A 30 -15.48 2.52 -2.86
CA ASN A 30 -15.61 1.07 -2.60
C ASN A 30 -14.66 0.14 -3.39
N ILE A 31 -13.58 0.68 -3.98
CA ILE A 31 -12.55 -0.14 -4.66
C ILE A 31 -11.24 -0.25 -3.88
N ILE A 32 -11.14 0.42 -2.73
CA ILE A 32 -9.92 0.43 -1.91
C ILE A 32 -9.93 -0.77 -0.96
N LYS A 33 -8.94 -1.65 -1.11
CA LYS A 33 -8.72 -2.81 -0.23
C LYS A 33 -7.83 -2.46 0.95
N PHE A 34 -6.76 -1.67 0.69
CA PHE A 34 -5.77 -1.29 1.69
C PHE A 34 -5.57 0.20 1.70
N PHE A 35 -5.36 0.75 2.88
CA PHE A 35 -4.83 2.10 3.07
C PHE A 35 -3.55 2.03 3.89
N GLN A 36 -2.42 2.50 3.33
CA GLN A 36 -1.15 2.57 4.02
C GLN A 36 -0.86 4.00 4.48
N LEU A 37 -0.67 4.19 5.79
CA LEU A 37 -0.16 5.44 6.34
C LEU A 37 1.36 5.44 6.25
N ARG A 38 1.89 6.27 5.35
CA ARG A 38 3.32 6.44 5.08
C ARG A 38 3.68 7.92 5.16
N ILE A 39 4.10 8.37 6.33
CA ILE A 39 4.59 9.72 6.58
C ILE A 39 6.06 9.62 6.96
N LYS A 40 6.91 10.33 6.25
CA LYS A 40 8.34 10.39 6.54
C LYS A 40 8.68 11.61 7.40
N ASN A 41 9.77 11.47 8.18
CA ASN A 41 10.34 12.56 8.96
C ASN A 41 9.34 13.20 9.94
N GLN A 42 8.48 12.35 10.55
CA GLN A 42 7.55 12.78 11.61
C GLN A 42 7.81 11.99 12.89
N LYS A 43 7.59 12.63 14.03
CA LYS A 43 7.63 11.97 15.35
C LYS A 43 6.55 10.90 15.44
N ARG A 44 6.83 9.80 16.14
CA ARG A 44 5.91 8.66 16.31
C ARG A 44 4.55 9.09 16.89
N GLU A 45 4.57 10.00 17.87
CA GLU A 45 3.37 10.50 18.55
C GLU A 45 2.39 11.15 17.55
N LYS A 46 2.93 11.93 16.59
CA LYS A 46 2.11 12.56 15.54
C LYS A 46 1.51 11.54 14.58
N ILE A 47 2.28 10.50 14.23
CA ILE A 47 1.78 9.40 13.38
C ILE A 47 0.68 8.64 14.12
N ILE A 48 0.86 8.35 15.41
CA ILE A 48 -0.13 7.66 16.26
C ILE A 48 -1.39 8.51 16.39
N ALA A 49 -1.26 9.80 16.69
CA ALA A 49 -2.41 10.71 16.84
C ALA A 49 -3.27 10.79 15.56
N LEU A 50 -2.63 10.86 14.39
CA LEU A 50 -3.33 10.82 13.10
C LEU A 50 -3.90 9.44 12.83
N GLY A 51 -3.15 8.37 13.11
CA GLY A 51 -3.56 6.97 12.94
C GLY A 51 -4.83 6.63 13.72
N LYS A 52 -4.97 7.13 14.97
CA LYS A 52 -6.19 6.99 15.79
C LYS A 52 -7.45 7.58 15.13
N LYS A 53 -7.30 8.61 14.31
CA LYS A 53 -8.42 9.19 13.53
C LYS A 53 -8.68 8.37 12.27
N ILE A 54 -7.64 7.93 11.58
CA ILE A 54 -7.73 7.16 10.33
C ILE A 54 -8.37 5.79 10.58
N ILE A 55 -8.03 5.10 11.66
CA ILE A 55 -8.56 3.75 11.92
C ILE A 55 -10.08 3.72 12.07
N LYS A 56 -10.68 4.80 12.57
CA LYS A 56 -12.14 4.94 12.64
C LYS A 56 -12.75 4.93 11.23
N LEU A 57 -12.12 5.64 10.28
CA LEU A 57 -12.56 5.68 8.88
C LEU A 57 -12.34 4.34 8.18
N THR A 58 -11.16 3.72 8.34
CA THR A 58 -10.86 2.45 7.67
C THR A 58 -11.81 1.34 8.14
N ARG A 59 -12.18 1.31 9.42
CA ARG A 59 -13.19 0.38 9.96
C ARG A 59 -14.57 0.64 9.39
N LYS A 60 -15.02 1.91 9.35
CA LYS A 60 -16.32 2.31 8.77
C LYS A 60 -16.47 1.81 7.32
N TYR A 61 -15.42 1.92 6.52
CA TYR A 61 -15.44 1.55 5.09
C TYR A 61 -14.88 0.16 4.79
N LYS A 62 -14.57 -0.64 5.82
CA LYS A 62 -14.00 -2.00 5.69
C LYS A 62 -12.75 -2.01 4.80
N VAL A 63 -11.82 -1.08 5.06
CA VAL A 63 -10.51 -0.93 4.42
C VAL A 63 -9.44 -1.41 5.40
N ASN A 64 -8.51 -2.27 4.95
CA ASN A 64 -7.42 -2.71 5.81
C ASN A 64 -6.42 -1.57 6.02
N PHE A 65 -6.19 -1.20 7.27
CA PHE A 65 -5.23 -0.16 7.66
C PHE A 65 -3.84 -0.74 7.85
N ILE A 66 -2.87 -0.24 7.10
CA ILE A 66 -1.48 -0.71 7.09
C ILE A 66 -0.56 0.42 7.53
N ILE A 67 0.35 0.14 8.44
CA ILE A 67 1.39 1.08 8.86
C ILE A 67 2.68 0.80 8.10
N ASN A 68 3.30 1.85 7.57
CA ASN A 68 4.56 1.74 6.87
C ASN A 68 5.72 1.56 7.86
N ASP A 69 6.60 0.59 7.64
CA ASP A 69 7.90 0.32 8.29
C ASP A 69 7.84 -0.03 9.79
N ASP A 70 6.82 0.35 10.56
CA ASP A 70 6.81 0.27 12.02
C ASP A 70 5.72 -0.66 12.60
N PRO A 71 6.06 -1.92 12.97
CA PRO A 71 5.12 -2.85 13.60
C PRO A 71 4.64 -2.39 14.99
N TYR A 72 5.44 -1.63 15.73
CA TYR A 72 5.03 -1.12 17.06
C TYR A 72 3.89 -0.11 16.94
N ILE A 73 3.99 0.83 15.99
CA ILE A 73 2.90 1.76 15.71
C ILE A 73 1.65 1.00 15.24
N ALA A 74 1.82 -0.03 14.39
CA ALA A 74 0.70 -0.87 13.96
C ALA A 74 0.01 -1.56 15.14
N LYS A 75 0.79 -2.08 16.11
CA LYS A 75 0.28 -2.67 17.37
C LYS A 75 -0.48 -1.64 18.21
N ILE A 76 0.11 -0.47 18.46
CA ILE A 76 -0.49 0.61 19.28
C ILE A 76 -1.84 1.07 18.68
N LEU A 77 -1.89 1.18 17.36
CA LEU A 77 -3.10 1.59 16.64
C LEU A 77 -4.12 0.46 16.47
N ASN A 78 -3.77 -0.79 16.81
CA ASN A 78 -4.58 -1.96 16.47
C ASN A 78 -4.95 -1.97 14.97
N ALA A 79 -3.97 -1.60 14.12
CA ALA A 79 -4.09 -1.64 12.67
C ALA A 79 -4.09 -3.10 12.18
N GLU A 80 -4.61 -3.34 10.97
CA GLU A 80 -4.66 -4.68 10.38
C GLU A 80 -3.25 -5.23 10.10
N GLY A 81 -2.22 -4.36 10.03
CA GLY A 81 -0.83 -4.82 9.90
C GLY A 81 0.16 -3.74 9.50
N CYS A 82 1.30 -4.18 8.96
CA CYS A 82 2.37 -3.30 8.50
C CYS A 82 2.92 -3.72 7.14
N HIS A 83 3.61 -2.78 6.48
CA HIS A 83 4.37 -3.02 5.26
C HIS A 83 5.84 -2.69 5.51
N LEU A 84 6.73 -3.64 5.21
CA LEU A 84 8.16 -3.55 5.51
C LEU A 84 9.00 -3.52 4.22
N GLY A 85 10.00 -2.68 4.20
CA GLY A 85 11.06 -2.69 3.18
C GLY A 85 12.18 -3.68 3.54
N GLN A 86 13.23 -3.74 2.71
CA GLN A 86 14.34 -4.67 2.90
C GLN A 86 15.32 -4.25 4.01
N GLN A 87 15.28 -3.00 4.40
CA GLN A 87 16.13 -2.45 5.48
C GLN A 87 15.38 -2.28 6.79
N ASP A 88 14.09 -2.57 6.79
CA ASP A 88 13.25 -2.48 7.98
C ASP A 88 13.33 -3.78 8.80
N MET A 89 12.55 -3.83 9.85
CA MET A 89 12.45 -4.99 10.73
C MET A 89 12.09 -6.27 9.95
N SER A 90 12.68 -7.40 10.33
CA SER A 90 12.37 -8.68 9.68
C SER A 90 10.91 -9.12 9.92
N ILE A 91 10.38 -9.93 8.98
CA ILE A 91 9.02 -10.50 9.11
C ILE A 91 8.88 -11.27 10.43
N ASN A 92 9.89 -12.07 10.79
CA ASN A 92 9.84 -12.90 11.98
C ASN A 92 9.78 -12.07 13.26
N PHE A 93 10.46 -10.93 13.27
CA PHE A 93 10.43 -10.02 14.41
C PHE A 93 9.09 -9.25 14.47
N ALA A 94 8.60 -8.77 13.32
CA ALA A 94 7.29 -8.13 13.24
C ALA A 94 6.14 -9.04 13.72
N LYS A 95 6.22 -10.34 13.45
CA LYS A 95 5.25 -11.34 13.93
C LYS A 95 5.23 -11.49 15.46
N LYS A 96 6.38 -11.32 16.14
CA LYS A 96 6.42 -11.34 17.60
C LYS A 96 5.74 -10.13 18.24
N ILE A 97 5.70 -9.00 17.51
CA ILE A 97 5.10 -7.75 17.97
C ILE A 97 3.60 -7.72 17.69
N LEU A 98 3.22 -8.15 16.49
CA LEU A 98 1.85 -8.06 15.99
C LEU A 98 0.99 -9.26 16.40
N LYS A 99 -0.32 -9.12 16.26
CA LYS A 99 -1.27 -10.22 16.47
C LYS A 99 -1.05 -11.34 15.44
N LYS A 100 -1.39 -12.56 15.78
CA LYS A 100 -1.20 -13.79 14.96
C LYS A 100 -1.71 -13.63 13.50
N ASN A 101 -2.83 -12.96 13.31
CA ASN A 101 -3.48 -12.82 12.02
C ASN A 101 -3.18 -11.46 11.34
N SER A 102 -2.19 -10.71 11.81
CA SER A 102 -1.85 -9.42 11.23
C SER A 102 -1.30 -9.55 9.81
N ILE A 103 -1.63 -8.59 8.98
CA ILE A 103 -1.19 -8.51 7.59
C ILE A 103 0.24 -7.93 7.54
N ILE A 104 1.21 -8.72 7.07
CA ILE A 104 2.58 -8.26 6.89
C ILE A 104 2.92 -8.31 5.40
N GLY A 105 3.09 -7.14 4.81
CA GLY A 105 3.53 -6.99 3.42
C GLY A 105 5.01 -6.69 3.31
N ILE A 106 5.67 -7.15 2.23
CA ILE A 106 7.10 -6.98 2.01
C ILE A 106 7.38 -6.37 0.64
N THR A 107 8.20 -5.32 0.60
CA THR A 107 8.77 -4.80 -0.64
C THR A 107 9.82 -5.77 -1.18
N CYS A 108 9.63 -6.25 -2.41
CA CYS A 108 10.57 -7.17 -3.08
C CYS A 108 11.23 -6.55 -4.32
N HIS A 109 11.09 -5.26 -4.54
CA HIS A 109 11.68 -4.55 -5.69
C HIS A 109 11.35 -5.24 -7.02
N ASN A 110 12.35 -5.73 -7.76
CA ASN A 110 12.20 -6.52 -8.98
C ASN A 110 12.75 -7.95 -8.83
N SER A 111 12.91 -8.44 -7.59
CA SER A 111 13.62 -9.69 -7.26
C SER A 111 12.65 -10.84 -6.99
N LYS A 112 12.81 -11.92 -7.75
CA LYS A 112 12.15 -13.21 -7.53
C LYS A 112 12.61 -13.85 -6.22
N ILE A 113 13.91 -13.76 -5.91
CA ILE A 113 14.51 -14.33 -4.70
C ILE A 113 13.92 -13.71 -3.45
N LEU A 114 13.81 -12.36 -3.42
CA LEU A 114 13.20 -11.66 -2.27
C LEU A 114 11.73 -12.05 -2.08
N ALA A 115 10.99 -12.24 -3.17
CA ALA A 115 9.59 -12.65 -3.09
C ALA A 115 9.45 -14.08 -2.57
N SER A 116 10.26 -15.03 -3.05
CA SER A 116 10.27 -16.40 -2.54
C SER A 116 10.61 -16.41 -1.04
N LYS A 117 11.70 -15.74 -0.63
CA LYS A 117 12.09 -15.61 0.79
C LYS A 117 10.99 -14.98 1.65
N ALA A 118 10.30 -13.95 1.16
CA ALA A 118 9.20 -13.32 1.89
C ALA A 118 8.04 -14.31 2.10
N PHE A 119 7.64 -15.07 1.11
CA PHE A 119 6.55 -16.04 1.24
C PHE A 119 6.93 -17.27 2.07
N THR A 120 8.18 -17.75 2.00
CA THR A 120 8.72 -18.78 2.92
C THR A 120 8.61 -18.31 4.37
N ASN A 121 8.92 -17.03 4.64
CA ASN A 121 8.75 -16.42 5.97
C ASN A 121 7.29 -16.02 6.26
N LYS A 122 6.32 -16.51 5.47
CA LYS A 122 4.87 -16.33 5.66
C LYS A 122 4.42 -14.86 5.58
N ALA A 123 5.01 -14.04 4.69
CA ALA A 123 4.44 -12.75 4.33
C ALA A 123 3.00 -12.91 3.84
N SER A 124 2.14 -11.93 4.13
CA SER A 124 0.74 -11.92 3.66
C SER A 124 0.64 -11.53 2.18
N TYR A 125 1.51 -10.65 1.72
CA TYR A 125 1.65 -10.26 0.33
C TYR A 125 3.07 -9.74 0.05
N VAL A 126 3.45 -9.71 -1.23
CA VAL A 126 4.68 -9.07 -1.70
C VAL A 126 4.36 -7.90 -2.61
N ALA A 127 5.21 -6.85 -2.59
CA ALA A 127 5.10 -5.70 -3.46
C ALA A 127 6.30 -5.62 -4.41
N PHE A 128 6.01 -5.59 -5.72
CA PHE A 128 7.01 -5.40 -6.78
C PHE A 128 6.92 -3.98 -7.36
N GLY A 129 8.07 -3.40 -7.70
CA GLY A 129 8.17 -2.08 -8.33
C GLY A 129 9.61 -1.57 -8.41
N ALA A 130 9.81 -0.43 -9.08
CA ALA A 130 8.76 0.37 -9.72
C ALA A 130 8.52 -0.12 -11.15
N PHE A 131 7.22 -0.14 -11.58
CA PHE A 131 6.87 -0.53 -12.94
C PHE A 131 6.98 0.63 -13.93
N TYR A 132 6.75 1.86 -13.45
CA TYR A 132 6.84 3.09 -14.25
C TYR A 132 7.62 4.17 -13.50
N PRO A 133 8.13 5.19 -14.18
CA PRO A 133 8.78 6.34 -13.54
C PRO A 133 7.88 6.95 -12.47
N THR A 134 8.47 7.35 -11.34
CA THR A 134 7.73 7.94 -10.22
C THR A 134 8.52 9.07 -9.57
N LYS A 135 7.83 10.16 -9.21
CA LYS A 135 8.42 11.30 -8.48
C LYS A 135 8.37 11.13 -6.96
N THR A 136 7.66 10.10 -6.45
CA THR A 136 7.43 9.91 -5.01
C THR A 136 8.64 9.30 -4.29
N LYS A 137 9.45 8.50 -4.96
CA LYS A 137 10.68 7.91 -4.42
C LYS A 137 11.68 7.69 -5.55
N LYS A 138 12.94 8.12 -5.38
CA LYS A 138 14.02 7.70 -6.29
C LYS A 138 14.12 6.17 -6.23
N THR A 139 13.86 5.49 -7.33
CA THR A 139 13.88 4.02 -7.38
C THR A 139 15.07 3.54 -8.19
N LYS A 140 15.91 2.70 -7.57
CA LYS A 140 17.04 2.01 -8.24
C LYS A 140 16.56 0.82 -9.08
N TYR A 141 15.35 0.31 -8.80
CA TYR A 141 14.84 -0.95 -9.37
C TYR A 141 13.72 -0.68 -10.36
N LYS A 142 13.82 -1.27 -11.55
CA LYS A 142 12.77 -1.26 -12.59
C LYS A 142 12.19 -2.67 -12.72
N ALA A 143 10.90 -2.83 -12.43
CA ALA A 143 10.19 -4.10 -12.62
C ALA A 143 9.57 -4.18 -14.01
N LYS A 144 9.50 -5.39 -14.57
CA LYS A 144 8.89 -5.67 -15.89
C LYS A 144 7.63 -6.52 -15.69
N LEU A 145 6.64 -6.42 -16.57
CA LEU A 145 5.38 -7.18 -16.50
C LEU A 145 5.58 -8.70 -16.42
N ARG A 146 6.65 -9.22 -17.02
CA ARG A 146 7.03 -10.64 -16.91
C ARG A 146 7.22 -11.11 -15.47
N LEU A 147 7.61 -10.21 -14.56
CA LEU A 147 7.75 -10.54 -13.13
C LEU A 147 6.40 -10.83 -12.47
N LEU A 148 5.34 -10.07 -12.82
CA LEU A 148 3.98 -10.32 -12.33
C LEU A 148 3.43 -11.64 -12.86
N LYS A 149 3.62 -11.92 -14.16
CA LYS A 149 3.22 -13.21 -14.77
C LYS A 149 3.90 -14.39 -14.07
N TRP A 150 5.21 -14.28 -13.84
CA TRP A 150 5.97 -15.28 -13.09
C TRP A 150 5.43 -15.45 -11.67
N ALA A 151 5.24 -14.36 -10.94
CA ALA A 151 4.77 -14.42 -9.55
C ALA A 151 3.37 -15.02 -9.44
N LYS A 152 2.45 -14.67 -10.36
CA LYS A 152 1.10 -15.26 -10.43
C LYS A 152 1.14 -16.78 -10.65
N LYS A 153 2.08 -17.26 -11.48
CA LYS A 153 2.26 -18.71 -11.74
C LYS A 153 2.80 -19.45 -10.51
N ASN A 154 3.70 -18.81 -9.75
CA ASN A 154 4.44 -19.48 -8.68
C ASN A 154 3.85 -19.31 -7.28
N PHE A 155 2.97 -18.32 -7.07
CA PHE A 155 2.43 -18.03 -5.74
C PHE A 155 0.90 -17.91 -5.76
N LYS A 156 0.26 -18.53 -4.77
CA LYS A 156 -1.19 -18.39 -4.50
C LYS A 156 -1.51 -17.14 -3.67
N LYS A 157 -0.48 -16.52 -3.07
CA LYS A 157 -0.64 -15.33 -2.22
C LYS A 157 -0.67 -14.04 -3.02
N PRO A 158 -1.29 -12.96 -2.47
CA PRO A 158 -1.47 -11.70 -3.17
C PRO A 158 -0.17 -11.03 -3.60
N ILE A 159 -0.22 -10.43 -4.78
CA ILE A 159 0.87 -9.65 -5.40
C ILE A 159 0.40 -8.21 -5.55
N VAL A 160 1.17 -7.28 -4.99
CA VAL A 160 0.97 -5.84 -5.13
C VAL A 160 1.97 -5.28 -6.15
N ALA A 161 1.49 -4.50 -7.09
CA ALA A 161 2.35 -3.74 -8.00
C ALA A 161 2.39 -2.27 -7.61
N ILE A 162 3.59 -1.67 -7.60
CA ILE A 162 3.80 -0.27 -7.20
C ILE A 162 4.74 0.47 -8.14
N GLY A 163 4.67 1.79 -8.16
CA GLY A 163 5.58 2.70 -8.83
C GLY A 163 5.03 3.22 -10.16
N GLY A 164 4.65 4.50 -10.18
CA GLY A 164 4.16 5.22 -11.34
C GLY A 164 2.86 4.72 -11.94
N ILE A 165 2.10 3.90 -11.18
CA ILE A 165 0.82 3.36 -11.66
C ILE A 165 -0.26 4.43 -11.56
N ASN A 166 -1.02 4.57 -12.63
CA ASN A 166 -2.12 5.52 -12.78
C ASN A 166 -3.27 4.89 -13.59
N GLN A 167 -4.31 5.67 -13.85
CA GLN A 167 -5.51 5.25 -14.54
C GLN A 167 -5.26 4.75 -15.98
N LYS A 168 -4.22 5.30 -16.66
CA LYS A 168 -3.89 4.96 -18.06
C LYS A 168 -3.15 3.63 -18.19
N ASN A 169 -2.42 3.20 -17.14
CA ASN A 169 -1.55 2.01 -17.21
C ASN A 169 -1.96 0.86 -16.28
N CYS A 170 -2.94 1.06 -15.39
CA CYS A 170 -3.33 0.09 -14.37
C CYS A 170 -3.87 -1.23 -14.97
N LYS A 171 -4.64 -1.19 -16.06
CA LYS A 171 -5.18 -2.39 -16.71
C LYS A 171 -4.06 -3.37 -17.14
N LYS A 172 -2.96 -2.85 -17.73
CA LYS A 172 -1.81 -3.68 -18.12
C LYS A 172 -1.18 -4.42 -16.94
N ILE A 173 -1.12 -3.75 -15.79
CA ILE A 173 -0.58 -4.30 -14.54
C ILE A 173 -1.48 -5.40 -13.97
N LEU A 174 -2.80 -5.16 -13.89
CA LEU A 174 -3.77 -6.14 -13.40
C LEU A 174 -3.81 -7.37 -14.32
N ASN A 175 -3.86 -7.18 -15.63
CA ASN A 175 -3.84 -8.27 -16.61
C ASN A 175 -2.55 -9.10 -16.56
N ALA A 176 -1.42 -8.48 -16.17
CA ALA A 176 -0.16 -9.18 -15.98
C ALA A 176 -0.13 -10.05 -14.71
N GLY A 177 -1.11 -9.94 -13.82
CA GLY A 177 -1.27 -10.82 -12.66
C GLY A 177 -1.12 -10.18 -11.29
N ALA A 178 -1.06 -8.84 -11.19
CA ALA A 178 -1.16 -8.17 -9.90
C ALA A 178 -2.59 -8.33 -9.34
N ASN A 179 -2.70 -8.64 -8.04
CA ASN A 179 -3.97 -8.63 -7.32
C ASN A 179 -4.36 -7.23 -6.89
N TYR A 180 -3.36 -6.41 -6.55
CA TYR A 180 -3.56 -5.03 -6.11
C TYR A 180 -2.56 -4.10 -6.77
N ILE A 181 -3.00 -2.86 -7.02
CA ILE A 181 -2.16 -1.77 -7.51
C ILE A 181 -2.00 -0.71 -6.42
N ALA A 182 -0.75 -0.36 -6.09
CA ALA A 182 -0.46 0.63 -5.07
C ALA A 182 -0.24 2.00 -5.70
N CYS A 183 -1.04 2.98 -5.26
CA CYS A 183 -1.06 4.33 -5.78
C CYS A 183 -0.98 5.37 -4.66
N SER A 184 -0.29 6.49 -4.92
CA SER A 184 -0.27 7.68 -4.07
C SER A 184 -0.43 8.94 -4.92
N SER A 185 0.62 9.36 -5.62
CA SER A 185 0.64 10.62 -6.38
C SER A 185 -0.44 10.71 -7.46
N SER A 186 -0.77 9.62 -8.14
CA SER A 186 -1.84 9.57 -9.14
C SER A 186 -3.25 9.86 -8.57
N ILE A 187 -3.38 9.90 -7.25
CA ILE A 187 -4.63 10.24 -6.56
C ILE A 187 -4.47 11.58 -5.84
N TRP A 188 -3.45 11.72 -4.98
CA TRP A 188 -3.32 12.90 -4.13
C TRP A 188 -2.75 14.15 -4.83
N LYS A 189 -1.94 13.94 -5.89
CA LYS A 189 -1.34 15.01 -6.73
C LYS A 189 -1.94 15.03 -8.12
N SER A 190 -3.10 14.41 -8.32
CA SER A 190 -3.83 14.47 -9.58
C SER A 190 -4.23 15.93 -9.87
N GLU A 191 -4.18 16.34 -11.12
CA GLU A 191 -4.70 17.63 -11.61
C GLU A 191 -6.21 17.76 -11.41
N MET A 192 -6.86 16.64 -11.09
CA MET A 192 -8.28 16.62 -10.75
C MET A 192 -8.51 17.28 -9.38
N LYS A 193 -9.40 18.28 -9.33
CA LYS A 193 -9.75 19.01 -8.10
C LYS A 193 -10.20 18.10 -6.96
N ASN A 194 -10.76 16.91 -7.28
CA ASN A 194 -11.32 15.98 -6.32
C ASN A 194 -10.62 14.60 -6.40
N PRO A 195 -10.00 14.09 -5.30
CA PRO A 195 -9.33 12.79 -5.29
C PRO A 195 -10.29 11.60 -5.52
N LEU A 196 -11.59 11.72 -5.23
CA LEU A 196 -12.58 10.70 -5.55
C LEU A 196 -12.72 10.51 -7.07
N THR A 197 -12.71 11.60 -7.85
CA THR A 197 -12.73 11.54 -9.31
C THR A 197 -11.52 10.76 -9.83
N ALA A 198 -10.32 11.06 -9.29
CA ALA A 198 -9.10 10.34 -9.64
C ALA A 198 -9.19 8.84 -9.33
N VAL A 199 -9.79 8.46 -8.20
CA VAL A 199 -10.01 7.06 -7.83
C VAL A 199 -11.05 6.39 -8.74
N ASN A 200 -12.15 7.05 -9.04
CA ASN A 200 -13.21 6.47 -9.87
C ASN A 200 -12.74 6.19 -11.32
N MET A 201 -11.75 6.91 -11.82
CA MET A 201 -11.16 6.61 -13.13
C MET A 201 -10.39 5.27 -13.18
N PHE A 202 -10.05 4.66 -12.06
CA PHE A 202 -9.51 3.30 -12.04
C PHE A 202 -10.58 2.22 -12.28
N LYS A 203 -11.87 2.58 -12.23
CA LYS A 203 -12.99 1.67 -12.51
C LYS A 203 -13.27 1.49 -14.01
N LYS A 204 -12.81 2.44 -14.82
CA LYS A 204 -12.94 2.43 -16.27
C LYS A 204 -11.80 1.62 -16.88
#